data_23e52aec9bf044062b484d55a66803d4
#
_entry.id   23e52aec9bf044062b484d55a66803d4
#
_cell.length_a   1.000
_cell.length_b   1.000
_cell.length_c   1.000
_cell.angle_alpha   90.00
_cell.angle_beta   90.00
_cell.angle_gamma   90.00
#
_symmetry.space_group_name_H-M   'P 1'
#
loop_
_entity.id
_entity.type
_entity.pdbx_description
1 polymer ?
#
loop_
_entity_poly.entity_id
_entity_poly.type
_entity_poly.pdbx_seq_one_letter_code
_entity_poly.pdbx_strand_id
1 'polypeptide(L)'
;HVFEGYAGLYQASRDPEVEKALRRILDIYEHKIYSPELHRQLVFFDQHYNSIIDLYSYGHDIESSWLIDWGCDLLGDAALSKRIHAINSDLAAHIYKEAYIDHSVVNECDRGKVNTPRVWWVQAESVLGFVNEYNKSGDAKYRDAAADIYHYICNVMVDKRPGSEWFWEVDADGKPSSRKPILEPWKCPYHNGRMCMELIRRNPDVTV
;
A
#
# COMPACT_ATOMS: atom_id res chain seq x y z
N HIS A 1 9.71 -0.99 -3.16
CA HIS A 1 10.04 -2.25 -3.89
C HIS A 1 11.49 -2.71 -3.68
N VAL A 2 12.47 -1.80 -3.53
CA VAL A 2 13.84 -2.21 -3.15
C VAL A 2 13.83 -2.87 -1.78
N PHE A 3 13.12 -2.30 -0.81
CA PHE A 3 12.94 -2.88 0.52
C PHE A 3 12.24 -4.25 0.46
N GLU A 4 11.18 -4.37 -0.31
CA GLU A 4 10.46 -5.64 -0.53
C GLU A 4 11.38 -6.73 -1.10
N GLY A 5 12.19 -6.39 -2.13
CA GLY A 5 13.17 -7.31 -2.70
C GLY A 5 14.20 -7.78 -1.68
N TYR A 6 14.75 -6.88 -0.87
CA TYR A 6 15.67 -7.25 0.21
C TYR A 6 14.99 -8.04 1.34
N ALA A 7 13.74 -7.72 1.67
CA ALA A 7 12.99 -8.47 2.69
C ALA A 7 12.75 -9.91 2.25
N GLY A 8 12.33 -10.13 0.99
CA GLY A 8 12.20 -11.48 0.41
C GLY A 8 13.53 -12.24 0.36
N LEU A 9 14.62 -11.57 -0.02
CA LEU A 9 15.95 -12.17 -0.01
C LEU A 9 16.41 -12.52 1.40
N TYR A 10 16.18 -11.65 2.38
CA TYR A 10 16.49 -11.93 3.77
C TYR A 10 15.66 -13.06 4.35
N GLN A 11 14.39 -13.13 4.01
CA GLN A 11 13.52 -14.23 4.43
C GLN A 11 14.07 -15.59 3.96
N ALA A 12 14.61 -15.65 2.75
CA ALA A 12 15.15 -16.88 2.15
C ALA A 12 16.56 -17.23 2.63
N SER A 13 17.43 -16.23 2.81
CA SER A 13 18.88 -16.44 3.02
C SER A 13 19.36 -16.26 4.46
N ARG A 14 18.70 -15.37 5.21
CA ARG A 14 19.16 -14.88 6.51
C ARG A 14 20.59 -14.32 6.47
N ASP A 15 21.01 -13.81 5.31
CA ASP A 15 22.33 -13.25 5.09
C ASP A 15 22.51 -11.94 5.87
N PRO A 16 23.60 -11.79 6.67
CA PRO A 16 23.83 -10.61 7.49
C PRO A 16 24.08 -9.32 6.68
N GLU A 17 24.60 -9.40 5.45
CA GLU A 17 24.74 -8.22 4.59
C GLU A 17 23.37 -7.73 4.08
N VAL A 18 22.44 -8.66 3.82
CA VAL A 18 21.05 -8.33 3.46
C VAL A 18 20.33 -7.71 4.66
N GLU A 19 20.52 -8.24 5.87
CA GLU A 19 20.00 -7.64 7.11
C GLU A 19 20.48 -6.19 7.29
N LYS A 20 21.77 -5.97 7.11
CA LYS A 20 22.36 -4.64 7.20
C LYS A 20 21.77 -3.67 6.17
N ALA A 21 21.54 -4.14 4.94
CA ALA A 21 20.89 -3.34 3.90
C ALA A 21 19.45 -2.98 4.27
N LEU A 22 18.66 -3.93 4.80
CA LEU A 22 17.31 -3.67 5.29
C LEU A 22 17.29 -2.63 6.41
N ARG A 23 18.17 -2.77 7.42
CA ARG A 23 18.26 -1.79 8.51
C ARG A 23 18.61 -0.40 8.02
N ARG A 24 19.49 -0.29 7.01
CA ARG A 24 19.83 0.99 6.39
C ARG A 24 18.63 1.60 5.65
N ILE A 25 17.85 0.80 4.96
CA ILE A 25 16.64 1.30 4.26
C ILE A 25 15.61 1.78 5.28
N LEU A 26 15.42 1.05 6.39
CA LEU A 26 14.51 1.49 7.47
C LEU A 26 14.95 2.79 8.13
N ASP A 27 16.26 2.99 8.33
CA ASP A 27 16.81 4.25 8.82
C ASP A 27 16.52 5.42 7.86
N ILE A 28 16.70 5.21 6.57
CA ILE A 28 16.35 6.21 5.54
C ILE A 28 14.85 6.47 5.54
N TYR A 29 14.02 5.43 5.65
CA TYR A 29 12.57 5.54 5.71
C TYR A 29 12.11 6.38 6.90
N GLU A 30 12.59 6.05 8.10
CA GLU A 30 12.24 6.73 9.35
C GLU A 30 12.68 8.20 9.37
N HIS A 31 13.88 8.51 8.84
CA HIS A 31 14.52 9.82 9.05
C HIS A 31 14.55 10.72 7.81
N LYS A 32 14.25 10.20 6.62
CA LYS A 32 14.35 10.94 5.36
C LYS A 32 13.07 10.91 4.52
N ILE A 33 12.36 9.79 4.54
CA ILE A 33 11.19 9.59 3.68
C ILE A 33 9.89 9.96 4.41
N TYR A 34 9.70 9.48 5.63
CA TYR A 34 8.52 9.82 6.41
C TYR A 34 8.60 11.26 6.94
N SER A 35 7.53 12.02 6.76
CA SER A 35 7.35 13.35 7.34
C SER A 35 6.29 13.32 8.42
N PRO A 36 6.67 13.44 9.70
CA PRO A 36 5.71 13.46 10.81
C PRO A 36 4.82 14.70 10.81
N GLU A 37 5.26 15.82 10.23
CA GLU A 37 4.48 17.05 10.12
C GLU A 37 3.35 16.94 9.08
N LEU A 38 3.58 16.14 8.04
CA LEU A 38 2.64 15.94 6.94
C LEU A 38 1.90 14.61 7.05
N HIS A 39 2.27 13.73 7.99
CA HIS A 39 1.71 12.39 8.16
C HIS A 39 1.73 11.54 6.89
N ARG A 40 2.83 11.65 6.10
CA ARG A 40 2.97 10.97 4.82
C ARG A 40 4.41 10.73 4.44
N GLN A 41 4.64 9.89 3.44
CA GLN A 41 5.92 9.78 2.77
C GLN A 41 6.13 10.93 1.79
N LEU A 42 7.37 11.41 1.71
CA LEU A 42 7.84 12.24 0.61
C LEU A 42 8.30 11.31 -0.52
N VAL A 43 8.00 11.63 -1.78
CA VAL A 43 8.14 10.66 -2.88
C VAL A 43 9.29 10.93 -3.84
N PHE A 44 9.70 12.16 -4.05
CA PHE A 44 10.80 12.51 -4.95
C PHE A 44 11.81 13.41 -4.26
N PHE A 45 13.09 13.08 -4.41
CA PHE A 45 14.19 13.75 -3.71
C PHE A 45 15.33 14.09 -4.67
N ASP A 46 16.07 15.13 -4.31
CA ASP A 46 17.40 15.35 -4.85
C ASP A 46 18.44 14.42 -4.16
N GLN A 47 19.70 14.51 -4.57
CA GLN A 47 20.80 13.71 -4.00
C GLN A 47 21.08 13.98 -2.51
N HIS A 48 20.50 15.03 -1.93
CA HIS A 48 20.65 15.43 -0.54
C HIS A 48 19.42 15.11 0.32
N TYR A 49 18.45 14.36 -0.23
CA TYR A 49 17.15 14.07 0.36
C TYR A 49 16.25 15.28 0.59
N ASN A 50 16.44 16.37 -0.17
CA ASN A 50 15.44 17.44 -0.20
C ASN A 50 14.28 17.00 -1.08
N SER A 51 13.05 17.11 -0.58
CA SER A 51 11.86 16.85 -1.40
C SER A 51 11.73 17.90 -2.51
N ILE A 52 11.55 17.46 -3.75
CA ILE A 52 11.50 18.31 -4.94
C ILE A 52 10.11 18.44 -5.55
N ILE A 53 9.11 17.77 -4.98
CA ILE A 53 7.73 17.81 -5.44
C ILE A 53 6.77 17.69 -4.26
N ASP A 54 5.68 18.45 -4.30
CA ASP A 54 4.57 18.30 -3.38
C ASP A 54 3.53 17.35 -3.99
N LEU A 55 3.81 16.06 -3.84
CA LEU A 55 2.94 14.98 -4.27
C LEU A 55 2.64 14.07 -3.06
N TYR A 56 1.37 13.82 -2.80
CA TYR A 56 0.92 12.84 -1.85
C TYR A 56 0.37 11.61 -2.58
N SER A 57 1.13 10.55 -2.60
CA SER A 57 0.74 9.29 -3.24
C SER A 57 0.08 8.37 -2.22
N TYR A 58 -1.24 8.40 -2.18
CA TYR A 58 -2.04 7.61 -1.23
C TYR A 58 -1.77 6.11 -1.34
N GLY A 59 -1.63 5.62 -2.57
CA GLY A 59 -1.34 4.21 -2.81
C GLY A 59 0.00 3.77 -2.22
N HIS A 60 1.07 4.55 -2.40
CA HIS A 60 2.39 4.19 -1.85
C HIS A 60 2.42 4.25 -0.31
N ASP A 61 1.70 5.18 0.29
CA ASP A 61 1.65 5.27 1.75
C ASP A 61 0.95 4.05 2.35
N ILE A 62 -0.21 3.68 1.81
CA ILE A 62 -0.91 2.50 2.32
C ILE A 62 -0.19 1.19 1.98
N GLU A 63 0.49 1.08 0.83
CA GLU A 63 1.35 -0.06 0.51
C GLU A 63 2.50 -0.18 1.49
N SER A 64 3.20 0.92 1.75
CA SER A 64 4.32 0.95 2.70
C SER A 64 3.88 0.56 4.11
N SER A 65 2.66 0.93 4.52
CA SER A 65 2.16 0.66 5.87
C SER A 65 2.14 -0.83 6.23
N TRP A 66 2.02 -1.73 5.27
CA TRP A 66 2.03 -3.16 5.51
C TRP A 66 3.32 -3.86 5.03
N LEU A 67 3.89 -3.43 3.90
CA LEU A 67 5.12 -4.02 3.37
C LEU A 67 6.32 -3.79 4.27
N ILE A 68 6.43 -2.59 4.82
CA ILE A 68 7.54 -2.23 5.72
C ILE A 68 7.35 -2.90 7.09
N ASP A 69 6.13 -3.03 7.59
CA ASP A 69 5.84 -3.82 8.78
C ASP A 69 6.31 -5.28 8.61
N TRP A 70 5.92 -5.93 7.51
CA TRP A 70 6.35 -7.29 7.21
C TRP A 70 7.88 -7.46 7.20
N GLY A 71 8.58 -6.58 6.47
CA GLY A 71 10.05 -6.67 6.41
C GLY A 71 10.73 -6.33 7.74
N CYS A 72 10.13 -5.44 8.54
CA CYS A 72 10.62 -5.11 9.88
C CYS A 72 10.45 -6.30 10.84
N ASP A 73 9.32 -6.99 10.78
CA ASP A 73 9.06 -8.17 11.61
C ASP A 73 10.02 -9.33 11.30
N LEU A 74 10.48 -9.48 10.05
CA LEU A 74 11.49 -10.45 9.67
C LEU A 74 12.83 -10.26 10.38
N LEU A 75 13.16 -9.01 10.78
CA LEU A 75 14.39 -8.68 11.51
C LEU A 75 14.31 -9.09 12.98
N GLY A 76 13.11 -9.24 13.55
CA GLY A 76 12.93 -9.66 14.94
C GLY A 76 13.41 -8.66 15.99
N ASP A 77 13.61 -7.39 15.64
CA ASP A 77 14.06 -6.32 16.52
C ASP A 77 12.85 -5.55 17.06
N ALA A 78 12.42 -5.91 18.27
CA ALA A 78 11.20 -5.34 18.88
C ALA A 78 11.25 -3.82 19.06
N ALA A 79 12.44 -3.23 19.32
CA ALA A 79 12.56 -1.79 19.49
C ALA A 79 12.43 -1.06 18.15
N LEU A 80 13.03 -1.60 17.09
CA LEU A 80 12.89 -1.09 15.73
C LEU A 80 11.47 -1.26 15.24
N SER A 81 10.88 -2.46 15.40
CA SER A 81 9.48 -2.72 15.00
C SER A 81 8.51 -1.77 15.66
N LYS A 82 8.66 -1.49 16.95
CA LYS A 82 7.79 -0.54 17.66
C LYS A 82 7.80 0.87 17.03
N ARG A 83 8.97 1.37 16.61
CA ARG A 83 9.07 2.71 16.00
C ARG A 83 8.48 2.71 14.58
N ILE A 84 8.84 1.73 13.78
CA ILE A 84 8.39 1.62 12.39
C ILE A 84 6.88 1.35 12.31
N HIS A 85 6.36 0.46 13.16
CA HIS A 85 4.91 0.21 13.23
C HIS A 85 4.11 1.46 13.62
N ALA A 86 4.67 2.33 14.47
CA ALA A 86 4.03 3.60 14.80
C ALA A 86 3.92 4.53 13.58
N ILE A 87 4.98 4.63 12.78
CA ILE A 87 4.97 5.38 11.51
C ILE A 87 3.92 4.80 10.55
N ASN A 88 3.92 3.49 10.38
CA ASN A 88 3.03 2.81 9.44
C ASN A 88 1.57 2.88 9.87
N SER A 89 1.28 2.88 11.18
CA SER A 89 -0.06 3.13 11.71
C SER A 89 -0.52 4.57 11.47
N ASP A 90 0.40 5.54 11.56
CA ASP A 90 0.11 6.93 11.22
C ASP A 90 -0.24 7.11 9.74
N LEU A 91 0.53 6.48 8.84
CA LEU A 91 0.21 6.47 7.40
C LEU A 91 -1.17 5.88 7.14
N ALA A 92 -1.46 4.69 7.68
CA ALA A 92 -2.75 4.02 7.48
C ALA A 92 -3.93 4.87 8.02
N ALA A 93 -3.75 5.49 9.20
CA ALA A 93 -4.75 6.37 9.79
C ALA A 93 -5.00 7.62 8.93
N HIS A 94 -3.94 8.18 8.35
CA HIS A 94 -4.05 9.35 7.50
C HIS A 94 -4.72 9.03 6.17
N ILE A 95 -4.40 7.90 5.55
CA ILE A 95 -5.09 7.40 4.34
C ILE A 95 -6.57 7.14 4.62
N TYR A 96 -6.91 6.53 5.76
CA TYR A 96 -8.30 6.32 6.16
C TYR A 96 -9.08 7.64 6.24
N LYS A 97 -8.44 8.69 6.78
CA LYS A 97 -9.07 10.00 6.99
C LYS A 97 -9.18 10.83 5.71
N GLU A 98 -8.11 10.86 4.88
CA GLU A 98 -7.99 11.82 3.78
C GLU A 98 -8.36 11.24 2.41
N ALA A 99 -8.16 9.94 2.20
CA ALA A 99 -8.23 9.33 0.88
C ALA A 99 -9.29 8.24 0.74
N TYR A 100 -9.78 7.66 1.84
CA TYR A 100 -10.86 6.68 1.80
C TYR A 100 -12.21 7.40 1.69
N ILE A 101 -12.77 7.39 0.48
CA ILE A 101 -13.97 8.13 0.10
C ILE A 101 -14.84 7.24 -0.79
N ASP A 102 -16.14 7.20 -0.51
CA ASP A 102 -17.11 6.47 -1.33
C ASP A 102 -16.69 5.02 -1.59
N HIS A 103 -16.45 4.26 -0.51
CA HIS A 103 -16.10 2.83 -0.53
C HIS A 103 -14.76 2.48 -1.19
N SER A 104 -13.89 3.45 -1.43
CA SER A 104 -12.67 3.29 -2.21
C SER A 104 -11.61 4.32 -1.81
N VAL A 105 -10.37 4.15 -2.28
CA VAL A 105 -9.30 5.11 -2.06
C VAL A 105 -8.99 5.87 -3.35
N VAL A 106 -8.98 7.20 -3.28
CA VAL A 106 -8.60 8.06 -4.41
C VAL A 106 -7.11 7.95 -4.71
N ASN A 107 -6.70 8.35 -5.93
CA ASN A 107 -5.35 8.05 -6.42
C ASN A 107 -4.24 8.79 -5.66
N GLU A 108 -4.26 10.12 -5.68
CA GLU A 108 -3.15 10.95 -5.18
C GLU A 108 -3.60 12.40 -4.99
N CYS A 109 -2.75 13.22 -4.35
CA CYS A 109 -2.94 14.66 -4.28
C CYS A 109 -1.65 15.36 -4.76
N ASP A 110 -1.71 16.09 -5.89
CA ASP A 110 -0.61 16.88 -6.44
C ASP A 110 -0.83 18.36 -6.11
N ARG A 111 0.08 18.92 -5.31
CA ARG A 111 0.04 20.35 -4.91
C ARG A 111 -1.34 20.79 -4.44
N GLY A 112 -1.92 20.03 -3.52
CA GLY A 112 -3.23 20.29 -2.94
C GLY A 112 -4.43 19.95 -3.84
N LYS A 113 -4.22 19.44 -5.05
CA LYS A 113 -5.28 19.02 -5.94
C LYS A 113 -5.43 17.49 -5.95
N VAL A 114 -6.57 17.02 -5.43
CA VAL A 114 -6.88 15.60 -5.40
C VAL A 114 -7.18 15.08 -6.81
N ASN A 115 -6.49 14.01 -7.20
CA ASN A 115 -6.74 13.22 -8.39
C ASN A 115 -7.67 12.06 -7.99
N THR A 116 -8.93 12.12 -8.42
CA THR A 116 -10.03 11.30 -7.91
C THR A 116 -10.24 9.92 -8.56
N PRO A 117 -9.69 9.54 -9.71
CA PRO A 117 -9.83 8.18 -10.22
C PRO A 117 -9.43 7.13 -9.18
N ARG A 118 -10.09 5.97 -9.24
CA ARG A 118 -9.76 4.79 -8.44
C ARG A 118 -8.89 3.87 -9.28
N VAL A 119 -7.60 3.86 -8.95
CA VAL A 119 -6.60 3.07 -9.68
C VAL A 119 -6.51 1.69 -9.06
N TRP A 120 -6.41 0.64 -9.86
CA TRP A 120 -6.50 -0.79 -9.44
C TRP A 120 -5.56 -1.16 -8.30
N TRP A 121 -4.29 -0.78 -8.41
CA TRP A 121 -3.27 -1.16 -7.43
C TRP A 121 -3.48 -0.44 -6.10
N VAL A 122 -3.92 0.80 -6.12
CA VAL A 122 -4.24 1.57 -4.91
C VAL A 122 -5.32 0.87 -4.10
N GLN A 123 -6.37 0.34 -4.78
CA GLN A 123 -7.41 -0.41 -4.08
C GLN A 123 -6.88 -1.72 -3.49
N ALA A 124 -6.08 -2.48 -4.24
CA ALA A 124 -5.48 -3.71 -3.77
C ALA A 124 -4.60 -3.48 -2.52
N GLU A 125 -3.73 -2.48 -2.58
CA GLU A 125 -2.84 -2.14 -1.46
C GLU A 125 -3.60 -1.58 -0.25
N SER A 126 -4.70 -0.86 -0.49
CA SER A 126 -5.55 -0.36 0.60
C SER A 126 -6.24 -1.48 1.36
N VAL A 127 -6.69 -2.52 0.70
CA VAL A 127 -7.22 -3.71 1.39
C VAL A 127 -6.15 -4.31 2.31
N LEU A 128 -4.93 -4.51 1.81
CA LEU A 128 -3.84 -5.10 2.61
C LEU A 128 -3.39 -4.18 3.75
N GLY A 129 -3.23 -2.89 3.50
CA GLY A 129 -2.83 -1.93 4.51
C GLY A 129 -3.84 -1.82 5.65
N PHE A 130 -5.13 -1.78 5.34
CA PHE A 130 -6.17 -1.74 6.37
C PHE A 130 -6.34 -3.07 7.11
N VAL A 131 -6.20 -4.22 6.45
CA VAL A 131 -6.13 -5.52 7.13
C VAL A 131 -4.94 -5.56 8.09
N ASN A 132 -3.77 -5.06 7.65
CA ASN A 132 -2.58 -4.99 8.49
C ASN A 132 -2.80 -4.10 9.72
N GLU A 133 -3.39 -2.93 9.53
CA GLU A 133 -3.66 -2.00 10.64
C GLU A 133 -4.71 -2.55 11.60
N TYR A 134 -5.75 -3.22 11.10
CA TYR A 134 -6.70 -3.92 11.96
C TYR A 134 -6.02 -4.99 12.83
N ASN A 135 -5.13 -5.79 12.24
CA ASN A 135 -4.41 -6.84 12.97
C ASN A 135 -3.50 -6.27 14.07
N LYS A 136 -2.96 -5.06 13.89
CA LYS A 136 -2.14 -4.37 14.90
C LYS A 136 -2.97 -3.70 16.00
N SER A 137 -3.97 -2.94 15.59
CA SER A 137 -4.73 -2.06 16.50
C SER A 137 -5.96 -2.69 17.11
N GLY A 138 -6.57 -3.68 16.44
CA GLY A 138 -7.89 -4.21 16.78
C GLY A 138 -9.06 -3.26 16.47
N ASP A 139 -8.81 -2.09 15.86
CA ASP A 139 -9.85 -1.11 15.55
C ASP A 139 -10.67 -1.58 14.33
N ALA A 140 -11.94 -1.92 14.60
CA ALA A 140 -12.85 -2.50 13.61
C ALA A 140 -13.06 -1.63 12.36
N LYS A 141 -12.87 -0.31 12.46
CA LYS A 141 -13.02 0.59 11.31
C LYS A 141 -12.09 0.22 10.13
N TYR A 142 -10.88 -0.29 10.41
CA TYR A 142 -9.95 -0.71 9.36
C TYR A 142 -10.36 -2.02 8.71
N ARG A 143 -10.86 -2.98 9.49
CA ARG A 143 -11.48 -4.21 8.94
C ARG A 143 -12.66 -3.86 8.03
N ASP A 144 -13.52 -2.97 8.50
CA ASP A 144 -14.72 -2.59 7.78
C ASP A 144 -14.38 -1.83 6.49
N ALA A 145 -13.37 -0.95 6.52
CA ALA A 145 -12.85 -0.28 5.32
C ALA A 145 -12.21 -1.27 4.33
N ALA A 146 -11.42 -2.24 4.82
CA ALA A 146 -10.84 -3.27 3.95
C ALA A 146 -11.91 -4.11 3.26
N ALA A 147 -12.95 -4.54 3.99
CA ALA A 147 -14.08 -5.29 3.44
C ALA A 147 -14.86 -4.46 2.42
N ASP A 148 -15.09 -3.20 2.72
CA ASP A 148 -15.81 -2.27 1.86
C ASP A 148 -15.07 -2.03 0.53
N ILE A 149 -13.76 -1.77 0.58
CA ILE A 149 -12.92 -1.65 -0.61
C ILE A 149 -12.87 -2.97 -1.41
N TYR A 150 -12.80 -4.11 -0.73
CA TYR A 150 -12.85 -5.42 -1.40
C TYR A 150 -14.17 -5.60 -2.17
N HIS A 151 -15.29 -5.23 -1.58
CA HIS A 151 -16.59 -5.24 -2.27
C HIS A 151 -16.62 -4.26 -3.45
N TYR A 152 -16.04 -3.06 -3.29
CA TYR A 152 -15.88 -2.11 -4.40
C TYR A 152 -15.05 -2.72 -5.54
N ILE A 153 -13.93 -3.36 -5.24
CA ILE A 153 -13.13 -4.06 -6.24
C ILE A 153 -13.97 -5.09 -6.99
N CYS A 154 -14.65 -5.98 -6.26
CA CYS A 154 -15.46 -7.05 -6.85
C CYS A 154 -16.61 -6.54 -7.73
N ASN A 155 -17.23 -5.44 -7.35
CA ASN A 155 -18.42 -4.94 -8.03
C ASN A 155 -18.13 -3.93 -9.13
N VAL A 156 -17.05 -3.15 -9.00
CA VAL A 156 -16.74 -2.00 -9.87
C VAL A 156 -15.44 -2.18 -10.67
N MET A 157 -14.36 -2.65 -10.01
CA MET A 157 -13.04 -2.71 -10.67
C MET A 157 -12.84 -3.95 -11.54
N VAL A 158 -13.48 -5.06 -11.18
CA VAL A 158 -13.36 -6.33 -11.94
C VAL A 158 -14.18 -6.24 -13.22
N ASP A 159 -13.50 -6.31 -14.37
CA ASP A 159 -14.17 -6.38 -15.67
C ASP A 159 -14.86 -7.76 -15.85
N LYS A 160 -16.15 -7.74 -16.03
CA LYS A 160 -16.98 -8.95 -16.13
C LYS A 160 -16.93 -9.64 -17.49
N ARG A 161 -16.20 -9.12 -18.45
CA ARG A 161 -16.05 -9.78 -19.77
C ARG A 161 -15.24 -11.07 -19.61
N PRO A 162 -15.63 -12.17 -20.25
CA PRO A 162 -14.88 -13.45 -20.18
C PRO A 162 -13.41 -13.28 -20.55
N GLY A 163 -12.50 -13.76 -19.68
CA GLY A 163 -11.07 -13.71 -19.91
C GLY A 163 -10.45 -12.32 -19.69
N SER A 164 -11.20 -11.38 -19.14
CA SER A 164 -10.69 -10.04 -18.80
C SER A 164 -10.05 -10.01 -17.41
N GLU A 165 -9.63 -8.84 -17.00
CA GLU A 165 -8.89 -8.55 -15.76
C GLU A 165 -9.55 -7.33 -15.09
N TRP A 166 -8.99 -6.75 -14.05
CA TRP A 166 -9.50 -5.51 -13.47
C TRP A 166 -9.29 -4.33 -14.42
N PHE A 167 -10.19 -3.36 -14.42
CA PHE A 167 -9.94 -2.10 -15.11
C PHE A 167 -8.71 -1.41 -14.53
N TRP A 168 -7.98 -0.66 -15.38
CA TRP A 168 -6.84 0.15 -14.90
C TRP A 168 -7.28 1.16 -13.85
N GLU A 169 -8.32 1.89 -14.19
CA GLU A 169 -8.91 2.92 -13.33
C GLU A 169 -10.40 3.09 -13.67
N VAL A 170 -11.12 3.55 -12.70
CA VAL A 170 -12.49 4.03 -12.87
C VAL A 170 -12.62 5.45 -12.33
N ASP A 171 -13.54 6.23 -12.86
CA ASP A 171 -13.83 7.56 -12.33
C ASP A 171 -14.66 7.50 -11.03
N ALA A 172 -15.08 8.66 -10.52
CA ALA A 172 -15.86 8.75 -9.28
C ALA A 172 -17.22 8.04 -9.37
N ASP A 173 -17.78 7.91 -10.57
CA ASP A 173 -19.05 7.23 -10.82
C ASP A 173 -18.86 5.72 -11.10
N GLY A 174 -17.63 5.21 -10.96
CA GLY A 174 -17.29 3.80 -11.22
C GLY A 174 -17.17 3.45 -12.69
N LYS A 175 -17.10 4.44 -13.59
CA LYS A 175 -17.00 4.22 -15.03
C LYS A 175 -15.55 4.00 -15.47
N PRO A 176 -15.25 2.89 -16.14
CA PRO A 176 -13.90 2.59 -16.62
C PRO A 176 -13.37 3.62 -17.61
N SER A 177 -12.08 3.93 -17.49
CA SER A 177 -11.39 4.76 -18.47
C SER A 177 -11.29 4.03 -19.82
N SER A 178 -11.77 4.68 -20.88
CA SER A 178 -11.65 4.16 -22.25
C SER A 178 -10.25 4.35 -22.85
N ARG A 179 -9.36 5.08 -22.16
CA ARG A 179 -8.00 5.40 -22.64
C ARG A 179 -6.93 4.47 -22.09
N LYS A 180 -7.28 3.66 -21.09
CA LYS A 180 -6.33 2.78 -20.40
C LYS A 180 -6.53 1.33 -20.88
N PRO A 181 -5.44 0.65 -21.23
CA PRO A 181 -5.52 -0.77 -21.60
C PRO A 181 -5.82 -1.65 -20.39
N ILE A 182 -6.33 -2.84 -20.62
CA ILE A 182 -6.55 -3.83 -19.56
C ILE A 182 -5.22 -4.35 -19.00
N LEU A 183 -4.22 -4.50 -19.87
CA LEU A 183 -2.87 -4.96 -19.53
C LEU A 183 -1.83 -4.11 -20.24
N GLU A 184 -0.75 -3.82 -19.56
CA GLU A 184 0.46 -3.20 -20.11
C GLU A 184 1.64 -3.48 -19.17
N PRO A 185 2.89 -3.09 -19.49
CA PRO A 185 4.06 -3.37 -18.65
C PRO A 185 3.94 -2.92 -17.17
N TRP A 186 3.20 -1.85 -16.89
CA TRP A 186 2.97 -1.36 -15.53
C TRP A 186 1.72 -1.93 -14.88
N LYS A 187 0.79 -2.45 -15.66
CA LYS A 187 -0.41 -3.13 -15.17
C LYS A 187 -0.38 -4.60 -15.55
N CYS A 188 0.29 -5.35 -14.71
CA CYS A 188 0.27 -6.81 -14.69
C CYS A 188 -0.43 -7.28 -13.40
N PRO A 189 -0.73 -8.58 -13.23
CA PRO A 189 -1.45 -9.13 -12.06
C PRO A 189 -0.56 -9.19 -10.80
N TYR A 190 0.30 -8.21 -10.58
CA TYR A 190 1.21 -8.14 -9.44
C TYR A 190 0.47 -7.74 -8.15
N HIS A 191 -0.09 -6.53 -8.10
CA HIS A 191 -0.75 -6.03 -6.88
C HIS A 191 -2.03 -6.80 -6.54
N ASN A 192 -2.91 -7.06 -7.51
CA ASN A 192 -4.13 -7.82 -7.29
C ASN A 192 -3.87 -9.29 -6.97
N GLY A 193 -2.91 -9.94 -7.65
CA GLY A 193 -2.48 -11.29 -7.32
C GLY A 193 -1.86 -11.38 -5.93
N ARG A 194 -0.97 -10.44 -5.58
CA ARG A 194 -0.39 -10.34 -4.23
C ARG A 194 -1.46 -10.13 -3.17
N MET A 195 -2.41 -9.22 -3.39
CA MET A 195 -3.53 -9.02 -2.47
C MET A 195 -4.27 -10.33 -2.19
N CYS A 196 -4.67 -11.06 -3.21
CA CYS A 196 -5.38 -12.32 -3.05
C CYS A 196 -4.54 -13.35 -2.28
N MET A 197 -3.27 -13.53 -2.63
CA MET A 197 -2.38 -14.47 -1.95
C MET A 197 -2.15 -14.09 -0.48
N GLU A 198 -1.95 -12.82 -0.19
CA GLU A 198 -1.76 -12.33 1.19
C GLU A 198 -3.02 -12.48 2.04
N LEU A 199 -4.20 -12.21 1.49
CA LEU A 199 -5.46 -12.43 2.19
C LEU A 199 -5.67 -13.91 2.54
N ILE A 200 -5.41 -14.83 1.61
CA ILE A 200 -5.49 -16.28 1.84
C ILE A 200 -4.46 -16.69 2.91
N ARG A 201 -3.23 -16.23 2.80
CA ARG A 201 -2.16 -16.55 3.76
C ARG A 201 -2.48 -16.09 5.19
N ARG A 202 -3.10 -14.92 5.33
CA ARG A 202 -3.43 -14.32 6.63
C ARG A 202 -4.71 -14.88 7.24
N ASN A 203 -5.58 -15.48 6.43
CA ASN A 203 -6.87 -16.06 6.86
C ASN A 203 -7.04 -17.45 6.26
N PRO A 204 -6.26 -18.46 6.69
CA PRO A 204 -6.25 -19.80 6.09
C PRO A 204 -7.59 -20.55 6.26
N ASP A 205 -8.45 -20.12 7.19
CA ASP A 205 -9.73 -20.76 7.48
C ASP A 205 -10.90 -20.21 6.64
N VAL A 206 -10.65 -19.20 5.80
CA VAL A 206 -11.66 -18.68 4.86
C VAL A 206 -11.66 -19.57 3.63
N THR A 207 -12.52 -20.57 3.61
CA THR A 207 -12.91 -21.27 2.37
C THR A 207 -13.72 -20.32 1.49
N VAL A 208 -13.18 -20.01 0.32
CA VAL A 208 -13.86 -19.24 -0.74
C VAL A 208 -14.97 -20.08 -1.38
#